data_507f5ce8000b24498ed3c128e8b03ac9
#
_entry.id   507f5ce8000b24498ed3c128e8b03ac9
#
_cell.length_a   1.000
_cell.length_b   1.000
_cell.length_c   1.000
_cell.angle_alpha   90.00
_cell.angle_beta   90.00
_cell.angle_gamma   90.00
#
_symmetry.space_group_name_H-M   'P 1'
#
loop_
_entity.id
_entity.type
_entity.pdbx_description
1 polymer ?
#
loop_
_entity_poly.entity_id
_entity_poly.type
_entity_poly.pdbx_seq_one_letter_code
_entity_poly.pdbx_strand_id
1 'polypeptide(L)'
;MLALSLVRVHVVVALFIGAIVGGLLGGLGLDGTLVAFQEGLSGGAKIALSYALLGAFAMAVANSGLPKLLADALISRIGEENASRERVLTVMKYTMLGGILAMSIMSQNLVPVHIAFIPLLIPPLLTVMNKLRIDRRLVACVLTFGLVTTYMYLPIGFGSIFLNDILLGNIRKAGMRTDGVNVMAAMGIPALGMVAGLLVAVFFSYRKPREYADIAIDGSKSVGSGVSELDAVIADDGSDGSASGGQTGAGGSGKSGAGRRGLAGLFGKGRTSGSGGDSDGAEEKGEARPSAYPIVMSLVGIVACFGVQLWMKASGAEADGLLIGSLVGLMVFLVTGAVPWRDADDVFTQGMKMMAVIGFIMISAQGFAAVMEATGDVKPLVADIAKVFADNRPMAAFAMLLVGLIVTMGIGSSFSTLPIITAIYVPLCVSLGFSPLATVSIIGTAGALGDAGSPASDSTLGPTAGLNADGQHDHVRDTVIPTFLHFNLPLLAAGWIAAMAL
;
A
#
# COMPACT_ATOMS: atom_id res chain seq x y z
N MET A 1 -8.24 15.62 7.76
CA MET A 1 -7.92 14.44 6.95
C MET A 1 -8.46 13.16 7.58
N LEU A 2 -7.98 12.69 8.73
CA LEU A 2 -8.41 11.40 9.35
C LEU A 2 -9.92 11.31 9.60
N ALA A 3 -10.54 12.35 10.15
CA ALA A 3 -11.98 12.38 10.41
C ALA A 3 -12.81 12.21 9.12
N LEU A 4 -12.40 12.85 8.03
CA LEU A 4 -13.04 12.70 6.72
C LEU A 4 -12.91 11.28 6.16
N SER A 5 -11.73 10.66 6.29
CA SER A 5 -11.50 9.28 5.85
C SER A 5 -12.37 8.28 6.66
N LEU A 6 -12.59 8.51 7.95
CA LEU A 6 -13.47 7.68 8.78
C LEU A 6 -14.96 7.77 8.40
N VAL A 7 -15.40 8.92 7.91
CA VAL A 7 -16.78 9.12 7.40
C VAL A 7 -16.94 8.78 5.90
N ARG A 8 -16.00 7.98 5.36
CA ARG A 8 -15.99 7.46 3.98
C ARG A 8 -15.69 8.49 2.88
N VAL A 9 -15.15 9.65 3.20
CA VAL A 9 -14.62 10.53 2.15
C VAL A 9 -13.38 9.88 1.56
N HIS A 10 -13.26 9.88 0.24
CA HIS A 10 -12.12 9.30 -0.47
C HIS A 10 -10.80 9.91 0.04
N VAL A 11 -9.77 9.08 0.30
CA VAL A 11 -8.53 9.50 0.96
C VAL A 11 -7.86 10.66 0.22
N VAL A 12 -7.82 10.64 -1.12
CA VAL A 12 -7.27 11.74 -1.95
C VAL A 12 -7.97 13.06 -1.66
N VAL A 13 -9.32 13.03 -1.62
CA VAL A 13 -10.13 14.22 -1.35
C VAL A 13 -9.95 14.67 0.10
N ALA A 14 -9.90 13.74 1.04
CA ALA A 14 -9.66 14.04 2.45
C ALA A 14 -8.28 14.68 2.70
N LEU A 15 -7.25 14.25 1.97
CA LEU A 15 -5.92 14.85 2.00
C LEU A 15 -5.93 16.26 1.43
N PHE A 16 -6.59 16.48 0.30
CA PHE A 16 -6.69 17.79 -0.34
C PHE A 16 -7.45 18.81 0.53
N ILE A 17 -8.63 18.41 1.04
CA ILE A 17 -9.40 19.25 1.98
C ILE A 17 -8.59 19.52 3.25
N GLY A 18 -7.92 18.49 3.76
CA GLY A 18 -7.04 18.63 4.93
C GLY A 18 -5.89 19.60 4.71
N ALA A 19 -5.28 19.60 3.51
CA ALA A 19 -4.23 20.55 3.13
C ALA A 19 -4.77 21.99 3.07
N ILE A 20 -5.93 22.20 2.40
CA ILE A 20 -6.53 23.54 2.32
C ILE A 20 -6.87 24.08 3.71
N VAL A 21 -7.58 23.28 4.53
CA VAL A 21 -7.95 23.70 5.88
C VAL A 21 -6.71 23.95 6.74
N GLY A 22 -5.73 23.04 6.69
CA GLY A 22 -4.47 23.18 7.43
C GLY A 22 -3.69 24.44 7.03
N GLY A 23 -3.52 24.69 5.73
CA GLY A 23 -2.80 25.84 5.22
C GLY A 23 -3.49 27.18 5.53
N LEU A 24 -4.84 27.22 5.46
CA LEU A 24 -5.61 28.41 5.83
C LEU A 24 -5.53 28.70 7.35
N LEU A 25 -5.66 27.69 8.18
CA LEU A 25 -5.53 27.81 9.64
C LEU A 25 -4.09 28.18 10.05
N GLY A 26 -3.09 27.64 9.35
CA GLY A 26 -1.67 27.97 9.52
C GLY A 26 -1.24 29.30 8.92
N GLY A 27 -2.19 30.11 8.42
CA GLY A 27 -1.93 31.48 7.98
C GLY A 27 -1.28 31.64 6.61
N LEU A 28 -1.14 30.55 5.80
CA LEU A 28 -0.57 30.64 4.45
C LEU A 28 -1.48 31.37 3.45
N GLY A 29 -2.76 31.53 3.78
CA GLY A 29 -3.76 31.96 2.82
C GLY A 29 -4.02 30.90 1.73
N LEU A 30 -4.96 31.16 0.83
CA LEU A 30 -5.33 30.18 -0.21
C LEU A 30 -4.22 29.98 -1.23
N ASP A 31 -3.62 31.08 -1.69
CA ASP A 31 -2.56 31.05 -2.71
C ASP A 31 -1.31 30.34 -2.19
N GLY A 32 -0.80 30.72 -1.00
CA GLY A 32 0.35 30.06 -0.38
C GLY A 32 0.11 28.58 -0.10
N THR A 33 -1.12 28.20 0.29
CA THR A 33 -1.49 26.79 0.48
C THR A 33 -1.42 26.00 -0.81
N LEU A 34 -1.99 26.55 -1.90
CA LEU A 34 -1.98 25.89 -3.20
C LEU A 34 -0.58 25.77 -3.78
N VAL A 35 0.25 26.80 -3.63
CA VAL A 35 1.66 26.78 -4.06
C VAL A 35 2.42 25.70 -3.30
N ALA A 36 2.36 25.69 -1.97
CA ALA A 36 3.01 24.67 -1.15
C ALA A 36 2.53 23.24 -1.51
N PHE A 37 1.23 23.07 -1.73
CA PHE A 37 0.67 21.80 -2.19
C PHE A 37 1.28 21.37 -3.53
N GLN A 38 1.33 22.27 -4.51
CA GLN A 38 1.88 22.00 -5.84
C GLN A 38 3.37 21.65 -5.80
N GLU A 39 4.16 22.31 -4.97
CA GLU A 39 5.59 22.01 -4.78
C GLU A 39 5.77 20.57 -4.25
N GLY A 40 4.90 20.13 -3.33
CA GLY A 40 4.92 18.78 -2.80
C GLY A 40 4.59 17.68 -3.83
N LEU A 41 3.81 17.99 -4.88
CA LEU A 41 3.38 17.00 -5.88
C LEU A 41 4.56 16.33 -6.60
N SER A 42 5.67 17.04 -6.81
CA SER A 42 6.84 16.53 -7.55
C SER A 42 7.43 15.27 -6.91
N GLY A 43 7.54 15.25 -5.57
CA GLY A 43 7.98 14.06 -4.83
C GLY A 43 7.03 12.87 -4.98
N GLY A 44 5.73 13.14 -4.89
CA GLY A 44 4.70 12.11 -5.05
C GLY A 44 4.59 11.58 -6.48
N ALA A 45 4.79 12.43 -7.49
CA ALA A 45 4.72 12.02 -8.89
C ALA A 45 5.79 11.00 -9.26
N LYS A 46 7.02 11.15 -8.75
CA LYS A 46 8.10 10.18 -8.93
C LYS A 46 7.71 8.80 -8.37
N ILE A 47 7.17 8.77 -7.16
CA ILE A 47 6.72 7.54 -6.51
C ILE A 47 5.56 6.92 -7.31
N ALA A 48 4.58 7.72 -7.70
CA ALA A 48 3.42 7.25 -8.47
C ALA A 48 3.81 6.62 -9.81
N LEU A 49 4.79 7.20 -10.51
CA LEU A 49 5.31 6.62 -11.75
C LEU A 49 6.01 5.27 -11.51
N SER A 50 6.81 5.17 -10.46
CA SER A 50 7.45 3.92 -10.06
C SER A 50 6.41 2.84 -9.74
N TYR A 51 5.34 3.19 -9.04
CA TYR A 51 4.22 2.27 -8.76
C TYR A 51 3.44 1.89 -10.03
N ALA A 52 3.22 2.81 -10.96
CA ALA A 52 2.55 2.51 -12.22
C ALA A 52 3.35 1.48 -13.06
N LEU A 53 4.67 1.66 -13.19
CA LEU A 53 5.54 0.71 -13.87
C LEU A 53 5.61 -0.63 -13.14
N LEU A 54 5.65 -0.60 -11.82
CA LEU A 54 5.63 -1.81 -11.02
C LEU A 54 4.31 -2.56 -11.18
N GLY A 55 3.18 -1.87 -11.24
CA GLY A 55 1.86 -2.45 -11.50
C GLY A 55 1.81 -3.11 -12.88
N ALA A 56 2.35 -2.44 -13.91
CA ALA A 56 2.47 -3.02 -15.23
C ALA A 56 3.33 -4.30 -15.24
N PHE A 57 4.46 -4.27 -14.53
CA PHE A 57 5.32 -5.44 -14.35
C PHE A 57 4.62 -6.57 -13.59
N ALA A 58 3.92 -6.25 -12.51
CA ALA A 58 3.13 -7.21 -11.73
C ALA A 58 2.04 -7.89 -12.60
N MET A 59 1.39 -7.11 -13.48
CA MET A 59 0.37 -7.65 -14.39
C MET A 59 0.98 -8.55 -15.47
N ALA A 60 2.16 -8.21 -15.99
CA ALA A 60 2.92 -9.07 -16.89
C ALA A 60 3.27 -10.42 -16.23
N VAL A 61 3.70 -10.39 -14.97
CA VAL A 61 3.95 -11.62 -14.17
C VAL A 61 2.65 -12.39 -13.93
N ALA A 62 1.56 -11.71 -13.58
CA ALA A 62 0.26 -12.35 -13.35
C ALA A 62 -0.23 -13.11 -14.60
N ASN A 63 -0.03 -12.54 -15.78
CA ASN A 63 -0.41 -13.15 -17.06
C ASN A 63 0.55 -14.25 -17.54
N SER A 64 1.72 -14.42 -16.91
CA SER A 64 2.71 -15.44 -17.30
C SER A 64 2.31 -16.88 -16.98
N GLY A 65 1.26 -17.09 -16.17
CA GLY A 65 0.87 -18.40 -15.64
C GLY A 65 1.63 -18.82 -14.38
N LEU A 66 2.61 -18.04 -13.91
CA LEU A 66 3.34 -18.29 -12.66
C LEU A 66 2.39 -18.38 -11.45
N PRO A 67 1.37 -17.50 -11.30
CA PRO A 67 0.41 -17.60 -10.21
C PRO A 67 -0.39 -18.91 -10.21
N LYS A 68 -0.83 -19.36 -11.41
CA LYS A 68 -1.56 -20.62 -11.57
C LYS A 68 -0.68 -21.81 -11.15
N LEU A 69 0.58 -21.81 -11.60
CA LEU A 69 1.54 -22.87 -11.24
C LEU A 69 1.78 -22.93 -9.72
N LEU A 70 1.94 -21.77 -9.06
CA LEU A 70 2.10 -21.70 -7.61
C LEU A 70 0.82 -22.18 -6.88
N ALA A 71 -0.35 -21.76 -7.35
CA ALA A 71 -1.63 -22.20 -6.80
C ALA A 71 -1.83 -23.72 -6.96
N ASP A 72 -1.56 -24.27 -8.15
CA ASP A 72 -1.68 -25.70 -8.45
C ASP A 72 -0.68 -26.53 -7.60
N ALA A 73 0.55 -26.06 -7.46
CA ALA A 73 1.55 -26.70 -6.60
C ALA A 73 1.15 -26.72 -5.11
N LEU A 74 0.45 -25.69 -4.64
CA LEU A 74 -0.10 -25.68 -3.29
C LEU A 74 -1.33 -26.58 -3.17
N ILE A 75 -2.22 -26.56 -4.15
CA ILE A 75 -3.47 -27.35 -4.15
C ILE A 75 -3.19 -28.85 -4.28
N SER A 76 -2.19 -29.26 -5.08
CA SER A 76 -1.81 -30.65 -5.22
C SER A 76 -1.37 -31.31 -3.91
N ARG A 77 -0.89 -30.51 -2.96
CA ARG A 77 -0.55 -30.98 -1.60
C ARG A 77 -1.75 -31.09 -0.66
N ILE A 78 -2.93 -30.54 -1.05
CA ILE A 78 -4.18 -30.57 -0.24
C ILE A 78 -5.04 -31.81 -0.59
N GLY A 79 -4.78 -32.44 -1.72
CA GLY A 79 -5.69 -33.38 -2.43
C GLY A 79 -5.87 -34.78 -1.83
N GLU A 80 -5.36 -35.12 -0.64
CA GLU A 80 -5.62 -36.40 -0.01
C GLU A 80 -6.71 -36.29 1.07
N GLU A 81 -7.85 -36.92 0.78
CA GLU A 81 -8.99 -37.07 1.68
C GLU A 81 -8.64 -37.97 2.88
N ASN A 82 -8.24 -37.38 4.00
CA ASN A 82 -8.17 -38.08 5.26
C ASN A 82 -8.37 -37.12 6.44
N ALA A 83 -8.65 -37.63 7.63
CA ALA A 83 -8.88 -36.94 8.90
C ALA A 83 -7.78 -35.90 9.29
N SER A 84 -6.74 -35.77 8.49
CA SER A 84 -5.66 -34.82 8.58
C SER A 84 -5.97 -33.47 7.90
N ARG A 85 -7.10 -33.32 7.20
CA ARG A 85 -7.40 -32.14 6.33
C ARG A 85 -7.37 -30.82 7.11
N GLU A 86 -8.00 -30.75 8.28
CA GLU A 86 -8.00 -29.53 9.10
C GLU A 86 -6.59 -29.16 9.60
N ARG A 87 -5.79 -30.16 9.95
CA ARG A 87 -4.41 -29.94 10.38
C ARG A 87 -3.55 -29.46 9.21
N VAL A 88 -3.70 -30.07 8.04
CA VAL A 88 -2.99 -29.66 6.81
C VAL A 88 -3.34 -28.23 6.42
N LEU A 89 -4.63 -27.88 6.39
CA LEU A 89 -5.08 -26.51 6.11
C LEU A 89 -4.51 -25.50 7.12
N THR A 90 -4.48 -25.86 8.40
CA THR A 90 -3.90 -25.01 9.45
C THR A 90 -2.41 -24.81 9.26
N VAL A 91 -1.66 -25.88 8.99
CA VAL A 91 -0.22 -25.81 8.73
C VAL A 91 0.05 -24.95 7.48
N MET A 92 -0.69 -25.16 6.40
CA MET A 92 -0.55 -24.37 5.17
C MET A 92 -0.83 -22.88 5.41
N LYS A 93 -1.90 -22.56 6.16
CA LYS A 93 -2.22 -21.18 6.55
C LYS A 93 -1.02 -20.51 7.24
N TYR A 94 -0.49 -21.14 8.29
CA TYR A 94 0.63 -20.54 9.05
C TYR A 94 1.95 -20.56 8.28
N THR A 95 2.20 -21.56 7.43
CA THR A 95 3.37 -21.59 6.54
C THR A 95 3.31 -20.43 5.53
N MET A 96 2.14 -20.19 4.93
CA MET A 96 1.94 -19.09 4.01
C MET A 96 2.10 -17.73 4.70
N LEU A 97 1.48 -17.56 5.88
CA LEU A 97 1.65 -16.32 6.68
C LEU A 97 3.12 -16.10 7.09
N GLY A 98 3.82 -17.18 7.49
CA GLY A 98 5.25 -17.14 7.79
C GLY A 98 6.11 -16.78 6.58
N GLY A 99 5.78 -17.30 5.41
CA GLY A 99 6.43 -16.95 4.14
C GLY A 99 6.22 -15.48 3.77
N ILE A 100 4.99 -14.98 3.88
CA ILE A 100 4.67 -13.56 3.65
C ILE A 100 5.41 -12.66 4.65
N LEU A 101 5.45 -13.05 5.92
CA LEU A 101 6.20 -12.33 6.95
C LEU A 101 7.69 -12.29 6.63
N ALA A 102 8.29 -13.44 6.30
CA ALA A 102 9.71 -13.52 5.94
C ALA A 102 10.03 -12.63 4.73
N MET A 103 9.20 -12.67 3.70
CA MET A 103 9.32 -11.80 2.52
C MET A 103 9.22 -10.33 2.87
N SER A 104 8.27 -9.96 3.73
CA SER A 104 8.08 -8.58 4.19
C SER A 104 9.31 -8.08 4.97
N ILE A 105 9.87 -8.89 5.85
CA ILE A 105 11.10 -8.60 6.60
C ILE A 105 12.30 -8.45 5.65
N MET A 106 12.46 -9.38 4.71
CA MET A 106 13.56 -9.35 3.75
C MET A 106 13.52 -8.16 2.82
N SER A 107 12.33 -7.75 2.40
CA SER A 107 12.13 -6.64 1.46
C SER A 107 12.58 -5.28 1.98
N GLN A 108 12.62 -5.11 3.29
CA GLN A 108 13.09 -3.87 3.91
C GLN A 108 14.59 -3.87 4.17
N ASN A 109 15.16 -5.00 4.54
CA ASN A 109 16.49 -5.00 5.12
C ASN A 109 17.54 -5.68 4.24
N LEU A 110 17.22 -6.81 3.64
CA LEU A 110 18.19 -7.60 2.90
C LEU A 110 18.20 -7.27 1.41
N VAL A 111 17.00 -7.15 0.84
CA VAL A 111 16.78 -6.80 -0.56
C VAL A 111 15.92 -5.54 -0.55
N PRO A 112 16.50 -4.34 -0.68
CA PRO A 112 15.75 -3.09 -0.55
C PRO A 112 14.81 -2.87 -1.73
N VAL A 113 13.92 -3.81 -1.91
CA VAL A 113 12.84 -3.79 -2.90
C VAL A 113 11.66 -3.03 -2.36
N HIS A 114 11.75 -2.67 -1.08
CA HIS A 114 10.72 -1.95 -0.36
C HIS A 114 9.35 -2.64 -0.55
N ILE A 115 8.32 -1.90 -0.86
CA ILE A 115 6.94 -2.37 -0.98
C ILE A 115 6.67 -3.08 -2.32
N ALA A 116 7.62 -3.03 -3.27
CA ALA A 116 7.46 -3.53 -4.64
C ALA A 116 7.07 -5.02 -4.74
N PHE A 117 7.47 -5.86 -3.77
CA PHE A 117 7.12 -7.27 -3.79
C PHE A 117 5.63 -7.54 -3.55
N ILE A 118 4.92 -6.64 -2.85
CA ILE A 118 3.53 -6.86 -2.45
C ILE A 118 2.59 -6.93 -3.65
N PRO A 119 2.56 -5.93 -4.56
CA PRO A 119 1.74 -6.02 -5.77
C PRO A 119 2.11 -7.18 -6.68
N LEU A 120 3.35 -7.67 -6.58
CA LEU A 120 3.84 -8.78 -7.38
C LEU A 120 3.40 -10.14 -6.84
N LEU A 121 3.50 -10.35 -5.54
CA LEU A 121 3.30 -11.66 -4.91
C LEU A 121 1.91 -11.86 -4.29
N ILE A 122 1.28 -10.82 -3.78
CA ILE A 122 0.03 -10.96 -3.06
C ILE A 122 -1.17 -11.25 -3.99
N PRO A 123 -1.37 -10.54 -5.12
CA PRO A 123 -2.49 -10.83 -6.01
C PRO A 123 -2.56 -12.30 -6.48
N PRO A 124 -1.46 -12.91 -6.94
CA PRO A 124 -1.46 -14.34 -7.25
C PRO A 124 -1.86 -15.26 -6.11
N LEU A 125 -1.55 -14.88 -4.88
CA LEU A 125 -1.87 -15.68 -3.69
C LEU A 125 -3.31 -15.49 -3.21
N LEU A 126 -4.07 -14.51 -3.74
CA LEU A 126 -5.45 -14.26 -3.28
C LEU A 126 -6.34 -15.47 -3.46
N THR A 127 -6.26 -16.19 -4.58
CA THR A 127 -7.01 -17.41 -4.83
C THR A 127 -6.71 -18.49 -3.77
N VAL A 128 -5.45 -18.63 -3.39
CA VAL A 128 -5.03 -19.57 -2.33
C VAL A 128 -5.53 -19.11 -0.97
N MET A 129 -5.44 -17.81 -0.66
CA MET A 129 -5.96 -17.22 0.57
C MET A 129 -7.47 -17.43 0.70
N ASN A 130 -8.23 -17.26 -0.40
CA ASN A 130 -9.67 -17.51 -0.43
C ASN A 130 -10.00 -18.98 -0.14
N LYS A 131 -9.30 -19.93 -0.78
CA LYS A 131 -9.47 -21.37 -0.51
C LYS A 131 -9.12 -21.75 0.92
N LEU A 132 -8.09 -21.13 1.51
CA LEU A 132 -7.71 -21.29 2.92
C LEU A 132 -8.57 -20.47 3.88
N ARG A 133 -9.53 -19.68 3.37
CA ARG A 133 -10.40 -18.76 4.12
C ARG A 133 -9.64 -17.86 5.08
N ILE A 134 -8.48 -17.33 4.63
CA ILE A 134 -7.65 -16.45 5.44
C ILE A 134 -8.26 -15.05 5.46
N ASP A 135 -8.43 -14.48 6.65
CA ASP A 135 -8.83 -13.09 6.77
C ASP A 135 -7.71 -12.16 6.25
N ARG A 136 -7.99 -11.39 5.19
CA ARG A 136 -7.01 -10.48 4.57
C ARG A 136 -6.53 -9.38 5.51
N ARG A 137 -7.31 -9.03 6.54
CA ARG A 137 -6.87 -8.11 7.61
C ARG A 137 -5.67 -8.66 8.37
N LEU A 138 -5.64 -9.98 8.59
CA LEU A 138 -4.47 -10.64 9.18
C LEU A 138 -3.25 -10.51 8.26
N VAL A 139 -3.43 -10.71 6.97
CA VAL A 139 -2.32 -10.59 6.00
C VAL A 139 -1.82 -9.15 5.94
N ALA A 140 -2.72 -8.16 5.97
CA ALA A 140 -2.36 -6.75 6.07
C ALA A 140 -1.50 -6.47 7.33
N CYS A 141 -1.90 -7.00 8.49
CA CYS A 141 -1.12 -6.87 9.72
C CYS A 141 0.26 -7.54 9.60
N VAL A 142 0.34 -8.74 9.02
CA VAL A 142 1.61 -9.46 8.82
C VAL A 142 2.56 -8.67 7.91
N LEU A 143 2.06 -8.15 6.79
CA LEU A 143 2.82 -7.32 5.85
C LEU A 143 3.32 -6.04 6.53
N THR A 144 2.42 -5.28 7.15
CA THR A 144 2.77 -4.03 7.83
C THR A 144 3.76 -4.24 8.97
N PHE A 145 3.61 -5.33 9.75
CA PHE A 145 4.59 -5.69 10.78
C PHE A 145 5.99 -5.88 10.20
N GLY A 146 6.11 -6.68 9.16
CA GLY A 146 7.41 -6.93 8.51
C GLY A 146 8.02 -5.67 7.91
N LEU A 147 7.19 -4.79 7.34
CA LEU A 147 7.64 -3.52 6.78
C LEU A 147 8.12 -2.55 7.87
N VAL A 148 7.32 -2.30 8.91
CA VAL A 148 7.60 -1.26 9.92
C VAL A 148 8.56 -1.73 11.00
N THR A 149 8.29 -2.88 11.63
CA THR A 149 9.08 -3.34 12.78
C THR A 149 10.54 -3.58 12.42
N THR A 150 10.77 -4.00 11.19
CA THR A 150 12.12 -4.36 10.76
C THR A 150 13.01 -3.12 10.62
N TYR A 151 12.55 -2.05 9.98
CA TYR A 151 13.38 -0.85 9.84
C TYR A 151 13.54 -0.07 11.15
N MET A 152 12.55 -0.12 12.03
CA MET A 152 12.62 0.60 13.31
C MET A 152 13.49 -0.09 14.36
N TYR A 153 13.88 -1.36 14.14
CA TYR A 153 14.60 -2.13 15.14
C TYR A 153 15.95 -2.67 14.65
N LEU A 154 16.02 -3.20 13.42
CA LEU A 154 17.24 -3.81 12.88
C LEU A 154 18.08 -2.78 12.11
N PRO A 155 19.30 -2.45 12.56
CA PRO A 155 20.18 -1.49 11.87
C PRO A 155 20.88 -2.13 10.65
N ILE A 156 20.13 -2.75 9.75
CA ILE A 156 20.61 -3.41 8.53
C ILE A 156 19.80 -2.89 7.35
N GLY A 157 20.43 -2.65 6.21
CA GLY A 157 19.76 -2.19 5.00
C GLY A 157 19.03 -0.86 5.21
N PHE A 158 17.74 -0.83 4.93
CA PHE A 158 16.89 0.35 5.14
C PHE A 158 16.80 0.76 6.62
N GLY A 159 16.79 -0.22 7.54
CA GLY A 159 16.82 0.05 8.97
C GLY A 159 18.10 0.75 9.43
N SER A 160 19.24 0.50 8.78
CA SER A 160 20.48 1.25 9.08
C SER A 160 20.32 2.73 8.72
N ILE A 161 19.70 3.03 7.56
CA ILE A 161 19.43 4.41 7.15
C ILE A 161 18.50 5.08 8.16
N PHE A 162 17.41 4.41 8.53
CA PHE A 162 16.47 4.95 9.50
C PHE A 162 17.09 5.21 10.87
N LEU A 163 17.76 4.20 11.44
CA LEU A 163 18.24 4.24 12.82
C LEU A 163 19.54 5.08 12.95
N ASN A 164 20.50 4.90 12.04
CA ASN A 164 21.82 5.51 12.17
C ASN A 164 21.89 6.89 11.51
N ASP A 165 21.36 7.01 10.28
CA ASP A 165 21.52 8.26 9.50
C ASP A 165 20.43 9.27 9.84
N ILE A 166 19.17 8.81 9.94
CA ILE A 166 18.05 9.72 10.19
C ILE A 166 17.82 9.92 11.67
N LEU A 167 17.57 8.87 12.46
CA LEU A 167 17.28 9.01 13.88
C LEU A 167 18.49 9.56 14.65
N LEU A 168 19.60 8.80 14.73
CA LEU A 168 20.79 9.26 15.45
C LEU A 168 21.42 10.49 14.79
N GLY A 169 21.38 10.59 13.46
CA GLY A 169 21.89 11.73 12.71
C GLY A 169 21.19 13.04 13.09
N ASN A 170 19.86 13.07 13.16
CA ASN A 170 19.11 14.26 13.56
C ASN A 170 19.25 14.54 15.07
N ILE A 171 19.32 13.52 15.92
CA ILE A 171 19.57 13.70 17.35
C ILE A 171 20.94 14.38 17.58
N ARG A 172 21.98 13.97 16.85
CA ARG A 172 23.30 14.62 16.88
C ARG A 172 23.24 16.07 16.42
N LYS A 173 22.52 16.34 15.31
CA LYS A 173 22.31 17.71 14.80
C LYS A 173 21.56 18.59 15.79
N ALA A 174 20.68 18.01 16.61
CA ALA A 174 19.96 18.71 17.67
C ALA A 174 20.80 18.92 18.96
N GLY A 175 22.07 18.51 18.96
CA GLY A 175 23.04 18.82 20.02
C GLY A 175 23.24 17.72 21.06
N MET A 176 22.63 16.54 20.95
CA MET A 176 22.86 15.43 21.88
C MET A 176 23.94 14.48 21.35
N ARG A 177 24.87 14.08 22.22
CA ARG A 177 25.84 13.04 21.90
C ARG A 177 25.16 11.68 21.84
N THR A 178 25.41 10.94 20.77
CA THR A 178 24.86 9.58 20.58
C THR A 178 25.98 8.51 20.59
N ASP A 179 27.18 8.89 20.97
CA ASP A 179 28.33 7.98 21.03
C ASP A 179 28.07 6.89 22.08
N GLY A 180 28.13 5.64 21.67
CA GLY A 180 27.88 4.48 22.52
C GLY A 180 26.39 4.15 22.76
N VAL A 181 25.44 4.89 22.16
CA VAL A 181 24.01 4.53 22.24
C VAL A 181 23.72 3.34 21.35
N ASN A 182 23.28 2.24 21.96
CA ASN A 182 22.82 1.06 21.23
C ASN A 182 21.36 1.27 20.81
N VAL A 183 21.13 1.51 19.51
CA VAL A 183 19.79 1.76 18.95
C VAL A 183 18.85 0.56 19.12
N MET A 184 19.37 -0.66 19.07
CA MET A 184 18.55 -1.86 19.29
C MET A 184 18.10 -1.96 20.76
N ALA A 185 18.93 -1.57 21.70
CA ALA A 185 18.54 -1.48 23.12
C ALA A 185 17.47 -0.41 23.32
N ALA A 186 17.60 0.76 22.68
CA ALA A 186 16.63 1.84 22.76
C ALA A 186 15.27 1.45 22.17
N MET A 187 15.27 0.75 21.03
CA MET A 187 14.07 0.37 20.30
C MET A 187 13.54 -1.02 20.63
N GLY A 188 14.19 -1.74 21.55
CA GLY A 188 13.83 -3.12 21.91
C GLY A 188 12.43 -3.23 22.52
N ILE A 189 12.10 -2.41 23.52
CA ILE A 189 10.78 -2.41 24.16
C ILE A 189 9.69 -1.98 23.16
N PRO A 190 9.85 -0.89 22.38
CA PRO A 190 8.94 -0.56 21.29
C PRO A 190 8.72 -1.70 20.28
N ALA A 191 9.79 -2.37 19.85
CA ALA A 191 9.68 -3.51 18.93
C ALA A 191 8.90 -4.69 19.55
N LEU A 192 9.07 -4.97 20.84
CA LEU A 192 8.25 -5.97 21.56
C LEU A 192 6.77 -5.60 21.59
N GLY A 193 6.43 -4.30 21.66
CA GLY A 193 5.05 -3.83 21.50
C GLY A 193 4.46 -4.21 20.14
N MET A 194 5.23 -4.06 19.07
CA MET A 194 4.84 -4.49 17.73
C MET A 194 4.64 -6.00 17.63
N VAL A 195 5.56 -6.78 18.21
CA VAL A 195 5.46 -8.25 18.28
C VAL A 195 4.19 -8.67 19.02
N ALA A 196 3.91 -8.06 20.17
CA ALA A 196 2.70 -8.34 20.94
C ALA A 196 1.44 -8.05 20.11
N GLY A 197 1.40 -6.93 19.39
CA GLY A 197 0.31 -6.59 18.47
C GLY A 197 0.12 -7.62 17.36
N LEU A 198 1.22 -8.09 16.74
CA LEU A 198 1.15 -9.17 15.74
C LEU A 198 0.59 -10.46 16.34
N LEU A 199 1.06 -10.87 17.51
CA LEU A 199 0.56 -12.08 18.18
C LEU A 199 -0.95 -11.96 18.49
N VAL A 200 -1.42 -10.80 18.92
CA VAL A 200 -2.85 -10.55 19.12
C VAL A 200 -3.61 -10.65 17.80
N ALA A 201 -3.10 -10.07 16.72
CA ALA A 201 -3.74 -10.16 15.41
C ALA A 201 -3.85 -11.61 14.93
N VAL A 202 -2.76 -12.39 15.04
CA VAL A 202 -2.67 -13.78 14.55
C VAL A 202 -3.52 -14.74 15.37
N PHE A 203 -3.43 -14.69 16.70
CA PHE A 203 -4.01 -15.71 17.58
C PHE A 203 -5.38 -15.35 18.14
N PHE A 204 -5.75 -14.06 18.17
CA PHE A 204 -7.00 -13.62 18.76
C PHE A 204 -7.92 -12.92 17.76
N SER A 205 -7.50 -11.81 17.14
CA SER A 205 -8.39 -10.94 16.40
C SER A 205 -8.86 -11.52 15.08
N TYR A 206 -7.94 -12.07 14.26
CA TYR A 206 -8.22 -12.51 12.89
C TYR A 206 -7.99 -14.01 12.66
N ARG A 207 -8.09 -14.79 13.71
CA ARG A 207 -7.94 -16.27 13.61
C ARG A 207 -9.12 -16.94 12.92
N LYS A 208 -10.32 -16.33 13.00
CA LYS A 208 -11.55 -16.89 12.42
C LYS A 208 -11.47 -16.88 10.89
N PRO A 209 -11.98 -17.92 10.22
CA PRO A 209 -12.03 -17.95 8.77
C PRO A 209 -12.98 -16.85 8.25
N ARG A 210 -12.61 -16.21 7.12
CA ARG A 210 -13.45 -15.25 6.38
C ARG A 210 -13.53 -15.69 4.94
N GLU A 211 -14.74 -15.70 4.40
CA GLU A 211 -14.98 -16.07 3.01
C GLU A 211 -14.90 -14.87 2.10
N TYR A 212 -14.32 -15.07 0.92
CA TYR A 212 -14.20 -14.12 -0.17
C TYR A 212 -14.63 -14.79 -1.46
N ALA A 213 -15.22 -14.04 -2.38
CA ALA A 213 -15.60 -14.57 -3.68
C ALA A 213 -14.34 -14.83 -4.55
N ASP A 214 -14.35 -15.93 -5.31
CA ASP A 214 -13.32 -16.14 -6.32
C ASP A 214 -13.63 -15.28 -7.54
N ILE A 215 -13.10 -14.07 -7.56
CA ILE A 215 -13.20 -13.12 -8.66
C ILE A 215 -11.89 -13.20 -9.43
N ALA A 216 -11.98 -13.41 -10.74
CA ALA A 216 -10.81 -13.32 -11.60
C ALA A 216 -10.22 -11.90 -11.48
N ILE A 217 -8.91 -11.81 -11.32
CA ILE A 217 -8.19 -10.54 -11.29
C ILE A 217 -8.23 -9.98 -12.72
N ASP A 218 -9.32 -9.27 -13.03
CA ASP A 218 -9.48 -8.54 -14.28
C ASP A 218 -9.11 -7.09 -13.98
N GLY A 219 -8.02 -6.63 -14.57
CA GLY A 219 -7.51 -5.27 -14.36
C GLY A 219 -8.53 -4.16 -14.69
N SER A 220 -9.64 -4.51 -15.35
CA SER A 220 -10.73 -3.57 -15.64
C SER A 220 -11.67 -3.32 -14.45
N LYS A 221 -11.74 -4.26 -13.48
CA LYS A 221 -12.69 -4.18 -12.36
C LYS A 221 -12.11 -3.63 -11.06
N SER A 222 -10.79 -3.63 -10.87
CA SER A 222 -10.17 -3.11 -9.64
C SER A 222 -10.24 -1.58 -9.51
N VAL A 223 -10.48 -0.87 -10.61
CA VAL A 223 -10.69 0.60 -10.62
C VAL A 223 -12.17 0.97 -10.44
N GLY A 224 -13.09 0.01 -10.64
CA GLY A 224 -14.54 0.27 -10.66
C GLY A 224 -15.18 0.53 -9.31
N SER A 225 -14.60 0.09 -8.19
CA SER A 225 -15.25 0.31 -6.89
C SER A 225 -15.07 1.73 -6.33
N GLY A 226 -14.00 2.43 -6.71
CA GLY A 226 -13.81 3.85 -6.34
C GLY A 226 -14.40 4.84 -7.37
N VAL A 227 -14.44 4.43 -8.64
CA VAL A 227 -14.95 5.29 -9.74
C VAL A 227 -16.45 5.11 -9.93
N SER A 228 -17.02 3.91 -9.69
CA SER A 228 -18.46 3.70 -9.73
C SER A 228 -19.21 4.42 -8.61
N GLU A 229 -18.58 4.66 -7.45
CA GLU A 229 -19.16 5.54 -6.42
C GLU A 229 -19.10 7.01 -6.86
N LEU A 230 -18.09 7.42 -7.62
CA LEU A 230 -17.99 8.78 -8.15
C LEU A 230 -19.00 9.02 -9.29
N ASP A 231 -19.16 8.04 -10.20
CA ASP A 231 -20.16 8.09 -11.27
C ASP A 231 -21.60 8.01 -10.72
N ALA A 232 -21.83 7.27 -9.64
CA ALA A 232 -23.12 7.22 -8.96
C ALA A 232 -23.47 8.56 -8.27
N VAL A 233 -22.47 9.21 -7.67
CA VAL A 233 -22.66 10.53 -7.03
C VAL A 233 -22.87 11.64 -8.07
N ILE A 234 -22.19 11.56 -9.23
CA ILE A 234 -22.36 12.55 -10.31
C ILE A 234 -23.69 12.33 -11.07
N ALA A 235 -24.17 11.09 -11.16
CA ALA A 235 -25.43 10.77 -11.82
C ALA A 235 -26.66 11.11 -10.97
N ASP A 236 -26.53 11.14 -9.63
CA ASP A 236 -27.65 11.44 -8.72
C ASP A 236 -27.89 12.96 -8.54
N ASP A 237 -26.91 13.79 -8.89
CA ASP A 237 -27.05 15.26 -8.79
C ASP A 237 -27.62 15.91 -10.08
N GLY A 238 -27.96 15.10 -11.08
CA GLY A 238 -28.48 15.54 -12.39
C GLY A 238 -30.00 15.41 -12.58
N SER A 239 -30.78 14.88 -11.62
CA SER A 239 -32.19 14.53 -11.83
C SER A 239 -33.22 15.15 -10.88
N ASP A 240 -32.94 16.31 -10.30
CA ASP A 240 -33.98 17.07 -9.60
C ASP A 240 -34.19 18.46 -10.22
N GLY A 241 -35.14 18.52 -11.13
CA GLY A 241 -35.57 19.81 -11.65
C GLY A 241 -36.51 19.75 -12.84
N SER A 242 -37.70 19.23 -12.71
CA SER A 242 -38.96 19.92 -13.04
C SER A 242 -40.17 18.98 -13.06
N ALA A 243 -41.04 19.25 -12.14
CA ALA A 243 -42.36 18.69 -12.05
C ALA A 243 -43.34 19.43 -12.98
N SER A 244 -44.40 18.72 -13.31
CA SER A 244 -45.75 19.19 -13.61
C SER A 244 -46.25 19.13 -15.05
N GLY A 245 -47.20 18.29 -15.19
CA GLY A 245 -48.46 18.65 -15.88
C GLY A 245 -48.79 17.86 -17.13
N GLY A 246 -49.87 17.06 -17.04
CA GLY A 246 -50.89 17.00 -18.08
C GLY A 246 -50.96 15.74 -18.92
N GLN A 247 -51.94 15.00 -18.57
CA GLN A 247 -52.78 13.99 -19.21
C GLN A 247 -52.95 14.02 -20.74
N THR A 248 -53.21 12.80 -21.23
CA THR A 248 -54.17 12.37 -22.28
C THR A 248 -53.68 12.25 -23.72
N GLY A 249 -53.91 11.06 -24.27
CA GLY A 249 -54.53 10.91 -25.59
C GLY A 249 -53.72 10.15 -26.64
N ALA A 250 -54.09 8.90 -26.80
CA ALA A 250 -54.39 8.17 -28.04
C ALA A 250 -53.71 8.52 -29.37
N GLY A 251 -53.16 7.51 -30.02
CA GLY A 251 -53.48 7.20 -31.43
C GLY A 251 -52.52 7.67 -32.49
N GLY A 252 -52.09 6.73 -33.35
CA GLY A 252 -51.89 7.04 -34.75
C GLY A 252 -50.49 6.80 -35.35
N SER A 253 -50.34 5.63 -35.93
CA SER A 253 -49.83 5.37 -37.30
C SER A 253 -49.20 6.53 -38.08
N GLY A 254 -48.04 6.26 -38.69
CA GLY A 254 -47.58 7.06 -39.81
C GLY A 254 -46.13 6.82 -40.23
N LYS A 255 -45.99 6.22 -41.36
CA LYS A 255 -44.82 5.90 -42.21
C LYS A 255 -44.00 7.12 -42.66
N SER A 256 -42.84 6.74 -43.19
CA SER A 256 -41.95 7.40 -44.20
C SER A 256 -40.84 8.27 -43.59
N GLY A 257 -39.61 8.29 -44.03
CA GLY A 257 -38.98 7.76 -45.19
C GLY A 257 -37.62 8.50 -45.35
N ALA A 258 -36.71 7.91 -46.09
CA ALA A 258 -35.50 8.46 -46.70
C ALA A 258 -34.36 8.91 -45.73
N GLY A 259 -33.14 8.46 -45.73
CA GLY A 259 -32.30 8.02 -46.80
C GLY A 259 -30.94 8.68 -46.63
N ARG A 260 -29.88 7.93 -46.50
CA ARG A 260 -28.56 8.28 -47.09
C ARG A 260 -27.61 7.10 -47.07
N ARG A 261 -27.21 6.79 -48.26
CA ARG A 261 -26.20 5.79 -48.67
C ARG A 261 -24.81 6.21 -48.27
N GLY A 262 -23.96 5.22 -48.00
CA GLY A 262 -22.49 5.34 -48.02
C GLY A 262 -21.86 4.00 -47.78
N LEU A 263 -21.62 3.31 -48.83
CA LEU A 263 -20.44 2.59 -49.34
C LEU A 263 -19.55 1.91 -48.28
N ALA A 264 -19.59 0.61 -48.23
CA ALA A 264 -18.45 -0.27 -48.14
C ALA A 264 -18.89 -1.68 -48.52
N GLY A 265 -18.71 -2.02 -49.75
CA GLY A 265 -18.67 -3.39 -50.24
C GLY A 265 -17.36 -3.53 -50.95
N LEU A 266 -16.62 -4.58 -50.67
CA LEU A 266 -16.00 -5.45 -51.63
C LEU A 266 -15.04 -6.44 -50.91
N PHE A 267 -15.18 -7.66 -51.37
CA PHE A 267 -14.38 -8.87 -51.12
C PHE A 267 -14.87 -9.78 -49.99
N GLY A 268 -15.94 -10.49 -50.32
CA GLY A 268 -16.19 -11.81 -49.82
C GLY A 268 -16.06 -12.80 -50.93
N LYS A 269 -15.48 -13.93 -50.74
CA LYS A 269 -15.66 -15.12 -51.58
C LYS A 269 -15.85 -16.31 -50.68
N GLY A 270 -17.06 -16.82 -50.73
CA GLY A 270 -17.56 -17.94 -50.02
C GLY A 270 -17.02 -19.28 -50.58
N ARG A 271 -17.21 -20.29 -49.78
CA ARG A 271 -17.38 -21.66 -50.23
C ARG A 271 -18.29 -22.40 -49.26
N THR A 272 -19.45 -22.74 -49.74
CA THR A 272 -20.41 -23.68 -49.20
C THR A 272 -20.02 -25.10 -49.57
N SER A 273 -20.22 -26.05 -48.70
CA SER A 273 -20.77 -27.39 -48.78
C SER A 273 -20.22 -28.23 -47.62
N GLY A 274 -20.92 -29.03 -46.87
CA GLY A 274 -22.19 -29.70 -46.97
C GLY A 274 -22.17 -30.79 -45.93
N SER A 275 -23.26 -30.91 -45.21
CA SER A 275 -23.90 -32.16 -44.76
C SER A 275 -23.11 -33.23 -44.00
N GLY A 276 -23.55 -33.50 -42.79
CA GLY A 276 -23.85 -34.86 -42.35
C GLY A 276 -23.17 -35.34 -41.08
N GLY A 277 -23.96 -35.66 -40.05
CA GLY A 277 -23.73 -36.83 -39.23
C GLY A 277 -23.27 -36.58 -37.78
N ASP A 278 -24.20 -36.71 -36.91
CA ASP A 278 -24.17 -37.20 -35.51
C ASP A 278 -22.82 -37.68 -34.95
N SER A 279 -22.44 -37.17 -33.81
CA SER A 279 -22.36 -38.02 -32.58
C SER A 279 -21.84 -37.20 -31.41
N ASP A 280 -22.50 -37.35 -30.31
CA ASP A 280 -22.16 -36.95 -28.95
C ASP A 280 -20.69 -37.22 -28.60
N GLY A 281 -20.05 -36.20 -28.08
CA GLY A 281 -18.74 -36.26 -27.49
C GLY A 281 -18.42 -34.87 -26.94
N ALA A 282 -18.99 -34.53 -25.78
CA ALA A 282 -18.48 -33.40 -25.02
C ALA A 282 -17.04 -33.71 -24.58
N GLU A 283 -16.07 -33.45 -25.46
CA GLU A 283 -14.68 -33.34 -25.06
C GLU A 283 -14.58 -32.13 -24.13
N GLU A 284 -14.47 -32.40 -22.83
CA GLU A 284 -13.84 -31.47 -21.88
C GLU A 284 -12.52 -31.02 -22.53
N LYS A 285 -12.49 -29.78 -23.02
CA LYS A 285 -11.25 -29.11 -23.38
C LYS A 285 -10.43 -29.03 -22.09
N GLY A 286 -9.59 -30.02 -21.86
CA GLY A 286 -8.58 -29.99 -20.81
C GLY A 286 -7.85 -28.66 -20.91
N GLU A 287 -7.93 -27.87 -19.85
CA GLU A 287 -7.20 -26.61 -19.74
C GLU A 287 -5.73 -26.86 -20.09
N ALA A 288 -5.27 -26.26 -21.17
CA ALA A 288 -3.89 -26.39 -21.62
C ALA A 288 -2.95 -25.99 -20.49
N ARG A 289 -2.02 -26.86 -20.14
CA ARG A 289 -0.98 -26.56 -19.15
C ARG A 289 -0.27 -25.28 -19.57
N PRO A 290 -0.08 -24.29 -18.68
CA PRO A 290 0.60 -23.05 -19.02
C PRO A 290 1.97 -23.39 -19.62
N SER A 291 2.35 -22.71 -20.72
CA SER A 291 3.65 -22.87 -21.31
C SER A 291 4.75 -22.54 -20.29
N ALA A 292 5.78 -23.35 -20.20
CA ALA A 292 6.89 -23.12 -19.29
C ALA A 292 7.68 -21.85 -19.64
N TYR A 293 7.65 -21.43 -20.90
CA TYR A 293 8.43 -20.29 -21.38
C TYR A 293 8.05 -18.95 -20.72
N PRO A 294 6.78 -18.48 -20.69
CA PRO A 294 6.39 -17.25 -20.00
C PRO A 294 6.69 -17.30 -18.50
N ILE A 295 6.57 -18.48 -17.87
CA ILE A 295 6.86 -18.67 -16.45
C ILE A 295 8.36 -18.47 -16.17
N VAL A 296 9.24 -19.07 -16.99
CA VAL A 296 10.69 -18.90 -16.85
C VAL A 296 11.07 -17.44 -17.09
N MET A 297 10.50 -16.81 -18.13
CA MET A 297 10.79 -15.40 -18.43
C MET A 297 10.27 -14.45 -17.34
N SER A 298 9.16 -14.79 -16.65
CA SER A 298 8.71 -14.02 -15.51
C SER A 298 9.70 -14.09 -14.33
N LEU A 299 10.25 -15.25 -14.04
CA LEU A 299 11.31 -15.40 -13.03
C LEU A 299 12.57 -14.62 -13.42
N VAL A 300 12.98 -14.67 -14.69
CA VAL A 300 14.11 -13.87 -15.21
C VAL A 300 13.81 -12.37 -15.05
N GLY A 301 12.60 -11.91 -15.39
CA GLY A 301 12.18 -10.52 -15.22
C GLY A 301 12.20 -10.08 -13.77
N ILE A 302 11.74 -10.93 -12.84
CA ILE A 302 11.80 -10.67 -11.40
C ILE A 302 13.25 -10.53 -10.94
N VAL A 303 14.11 -11.47 -11.30
CA VAL A 303 15.53 -11.44 -10.93
C VAL A 303 16.24 -10.22 -11.54
N ALA A 304 15.93 -9.86 -12.78
CA ALA A 304 16.47 -8.67 -13.45
C ALA A 304 16.02 -7.38 -12.77
N CYS A 305 14.73 -7.27 -12.46
CA CYS A 305 14.16 -6.11 -11.74
C CYS A 305 14.88 -5.88 -10.40
N PHE A 306 14.99 -6.91 -9.59
CA PHE A 306 15.65 -6.83 -8.27
C PHE A 306 17.17 -6.67 -8.38
N GLY A 307 17.80 -7.37 -9.32
CA GLY A 307 19.23 -7.28 -9.56
C GLY A 307 19.67 -5.86 -9.92
N VAL A 308 18.90 -5.18 -10.76
CA VAL A 308 19.16 -3.78 -11.14
C VAL A 308 18.98 -2.85 -9.93
N GLN A 309 17.93 -3.02 -9.11
CA GLN A 309 17.72 -2.23 -7.91
C GLN A 309 18.89 -2.37 -6.92
N LEU A 310 19.34 -3.60 -6.68
CA LEU A 310 20.48 -3.89 -5.82
C LEU A 310 21.77 -3.30 -6.36
N TRP A 311 22.02 -3.46 -7.65
CA TRP A 311 23.19 -2.92 -8.32
C TRP A 311 23.24 -1.40 -8.25
N MET A 312 22.14 -0.71 -8.54
CA MET A 312 22.05 0.76 -8.46
C MET A 312 22.31 1.24 -7.04
N LYS A 313 21.73 0.58 -6.03
CA LYS A 313 22.00 0.92 -4.63
C LYS A 313 23.46 0.70 -4.23
N ALA A 314 24.06 -0.42 -4.63
CA ALA A 314 25.46 -0.73 -4.35
C ALA A 314 26.43 0.24 -5.04
N SER A 315 26.07 0.74 -6.22
CA SER A 315 26.88 1.71 -6.97
C SER A 315 26.70 3.17 -6.50
N GLY A 316 25.83 3.42 -5.51
CA GLY A 316 25.55 4.77 -5.02
C GLY A 316 24.81 5.66 -6.02
N ALA A 317 24.07 5.06 -6.95
CA ALA A 317 23.30 5.80 -7.94
C ALA A 317 22.19 6.65 -7.28
N GLU A 318 22.07 7.91 -7.65
CA GLU A 318 21.03 8.82 -7.17
C GLU A 318 19.65 8.55 -7.82
N ALA A 319 19.64 7.84 -8.96
CA ALA A 319 18.42 7.52 -9.67
C ALA A 319 17.56 6.52 -8.89
N ASP A 320 16.24 6.57 -9.12
CA ASP A 320 15.29 5.68 -8.46
C ASP A 320 15.43 4.23 -8.98
N GLY A 321 16.02 3.37 -8.15
CA GLY A 321 16.22 1.96 -8.48
C GLY A 321 14.92 1.20 -8.72
N LEU A 322 13.80 1.59 -8.08
CA LEU A 322 12.50 0.98 -8.27
C LEU A 322 11.94 1.25 -9.67
N LEU A 323 12.03 2.50 -10.11
CA LEU A 323 11.59 2.93 -11.44
C LEU A 323 12.38 2.19 -12.52
N ILE A 324 13.72 2.21 -12.44
CA ILE A 324 14.59 1.59 -13.44
C ILE A 324 14.48 0.07 -13.39
N GLY A 325 14.44 -0.53 -12.19
CA GLY A 325 14.28 -1.98 -12.03
C GLY A 325 12.97 -2.49 -12.62
N SER A 326 11.85 -1.80 -12.38
CA SER A 326 10.54 -2.15 -12.93
C SER A 326 10.55 -2.04 -14.46
N LEU A 327 11.16 -0.99 -15.00
CA LEU A 327 11.30 -0.82 -16.46
C LEU A 327 12.13 -1.94 -17.08
N VAL A 328 13.27 -2.32 -16.47
CA VAL A 328 14.10 -3.44 -16.95
C VAL A 328 13.32 -4.75 -16.89
N GLY A 329 12.60 -5.01 -15.81
CA GLY A 329 11.73 -6.18 -15.71
C GLY A 329 10.67 -6.24 -16.82
N LEU A 330 10.01 -5.13 -17.14
CA LEU A 330 9.06 -5.01 -18.25
C LEU A 330 9.75 -5.26 -19.61
N MET A 331 10.93 -4.69 -19.81
CA MET A 331 11.71 -4.89 -21.05
C MET A 331 12.07 -6.36 -21.29
N VAL A 332 12.32 -7.13 -20.22
CA VAL A 332 12.55 -8.59 -20.35
C VAL A 332 11.32 -9.25 -20.97
N PHE A 333 10.09 -8.95 -20.52
CA PHE A 333 8.87 -9.53 -21.09
C PHE A 333 8.67 -9.15 -22.56
N LEU A 334 8.93 -7.89 -22.90
CA LEU A 334 8.75 -7.39 -24.28
C LEU A 334 9.78 -7.98 -25.24
N VAL A 335 11.07 -7.94 -24.87
CA VAL A 335 12.16 -8.39 -25.76
C VAL A 335 12.11 -9.90 -25.95
N THR A 336 11.73 -10.66 -24.91
CA THR A 336 11.59 -12.12 -25.02
C THR A 336 10.29 -12.56 -25.68
N GLY A 337 9.32 -11.65 -25.87
CA GLY A 337 8.00 -11.98 -26.41
C GLY A 337 7.15 -12.83 -25.44
N ALA A 338 7.53 -12.88 -24.15
CA ALA A 338 6.74 -13.57 -23.13
C ALA A 338 5.37 -12.90 -22.93
N VAL A 339 5.31 -11.57 -23.16
CA VAL A 339 4.07 -10.81 -23.40
C VAL A 339 4.09 -10.42 -24.89
N PRO A 340 3.10 -10.88 -25.69
CA PRO A 340 3.01 -10.49 -27.09
C PRO A 340 2.85 -8.97 -27.23
N TRP A 341 3.52 -8.37 -28.19
CA TRP A 341 3.46 -6.92 -28.44
C TRP A 341 2.03 -6.39 -28.65
N ARG A 342 1.14 -7.24 -29.16
CA ARG A 342 -0.28 -6.89 -29.39
C ARG A 342 -1.05 -6.74 -28.09
N ASP A 343 -0.66 -7.48 -27.06
CA ASP A 343 -1.33 -7.52 -25.76
C ASP A 343 -0.60 -6.64 -24.73
N ALA A 344 0.58 -6.11 -25.09
CA ALA A 344 1.43 -5.35 -24.17
C ALA A 344 0.76 -4.07 -23.67
N ASP A 345 0.06 -3.35 -24.55
CA ASP A 345 -0.63 -2.12 -24.18
C ASP A 345 -1.75 -2.39 -23.15
N ASP A 346 -2.53 -3.43 -23.37
CA ASP A 346 -3.59 -3.86 -22.46
C ASP A 346 -3.02 -4.29 -21.10
N VAL A 347 -1.97 -5.11 -21.09
CA VAL A 347 -1.30 -5.57 -19.85
C VAL A 347 -0.73 -4.39 -19.07
N PHE A 348 -0.08 -3.45 -19.75
CA PHE A 348 0.50 -2.27 -19.11
C PHE A 348 -0.57 -1.34 -18.58
N THR A 349 -1.61 -1.07 -19.38
CA THR A 349 -2.73 -0.23 -18.99
C THR A 349 -3.46 -0.80 -17.77
N GLN A 350 -3.73 -2.11 -17.75
CA GLN A 350 -4.36 -2.78 -16.60
C GLN A 350 -3.50 -2.69 -15.34
N GLY A 351 -2.18 -2.93 -15.46
CA GLY A 351 -1.24 -2.81 -14.35
C GLY A 351 -1.15 -1.38 -13.80
N MET A 352 -1.09 -0.38 -14.68
CA MET A 352 -1.11 1.02 -14.28
C MET A 352 -2.42 1.40 -13.58
N LYS A 353 -3.57 0.95 -14.11
CA LYS A 353 -4.88 1.17 -13.48
C LYS A 353 -4.94 0.57 -12.08
N MET A 354 -4.39 -0.62 -11.87
CA MET A 354 -4.33 -1.27 -10.57
C MET A 354 -3.61 -0.41 -9.52
N MET A 355 -2.56 0.32 -9.93
CA MET A 355 -1.77 1.18 -9.04
C MET A 355 -2.21 2.64 -9.01
N ALA A 356 -3.13 3.05 -9.88
CA ALA A 356 -3.50 4.45 -10.06
C ALA A 356 -3.99 5.12 -8.76
N VAL A 357 -4.91 4.47 -8.04
CA VAL A 357 -5.47 5.02 -6.80
C VAL A 357 -4.37 5.27 -5.77
N ILE A 358 -3.44 4.32 -5.62
CA ILE A 358 -2.31 4.43 -4.69
C ILE A 358 -1.38 5.56 -5.13
N GLY A 359 -1.06 5.62 -6.42
CA GLY A 359 -0.27 6.71 -6.99
C GLY A 359 -0.87 8.08 -6.68
N PHE A 360 -2.19 8.26 -6.87
CA PHE A 360 -2.87 9.51 -6.54
C PHE A 360 -2.88 9.81 -5.03
N ILE A 361 -3.02 8.80 -4.17
CA ILE A 361 -2.90 8.99 -2.72
C ILE A 361 -1.49 9.46 -2.37
N MET A 362 -0.44 8.84 -2.94
CA MET A 362 0.95 9.23 -2.70
C MET A 362 1.24 10.67 -3.14
N ILE A 363 0.78 11.07 -4.33
CA ILE A 363 0.90 12.45 -4.83
C ILE A 363 0.22 13.41 -3.85
N SER A 364 -1.03 13.13 -3.48
CA SER A 364 -1.81 13.99 -2.58
C SER A 364 -1.24 14.06 -1.17
N ALA A 365 -0.69 12.94 -0.66
CA ALA A 365 -0.05 12.88 0.64
C ALA A 365 1.23 13.75 0.70
N GLN A 366 2.04 13.73 -0.35
CA GLN A 366 3.23 14.60 -0.45
C GLN A 366 2.85 16.09 -0.55
N GLY A 367 1.80 16.42 -1.31
CA GLY A 367 1.25 17.78 -1.34
C GLY A 367 0.74 18.23 0.03
N PHE A 368 -0.01 17.36 0.74
CA PHE A 368 -0.46 17.64 2.10
C PHE A 368 0.71 17.84 3.07
N ALA A 369 1.74 16.98 3.01
CA ALA A 369 2.93 17.09 3.85
C ALA A 369 3.67 18.42 3.63
N ALA A 370 3.84 18.84 2.36
CA ALA A 370 4.48 20.11 2.01
C ALA A 370 3.71 21.33 2.57
N VAL A 371 2.37 21.30 2.53
CA VAL A 371 1.55 22.36 3.16
C VAL A 371 1.77 22.37 4.66
N MET A 372 1.73 21.22 5.32
CA MET A 372 1.94 21.13 6.78
C MET A 372 3.34 21.58 7.19
N GLU A 373 4.35 21.34 6.38
CA GLU A 373 5.70 21.86 6.58
C GLU A 373 5.78 23.37 6.39
N ALA A 374 5.13 23.88 5.34
CA ALA A 374 5.12 25.31 5.01
C ALA A 374 4.39 26.17 6.07
N THR A 375 3.37 25.64 6.77
CA THR A 375 2.71 26.37 7.88
C THR A 375 3.68 26.64 9.01
N GLY A 376 4.68 25.78 9.23
CA GLY A 376 5.61 25.88 10.36
C GLY A 376 4.98 25.63 11.75
N ASP A 377 3.67 25.32 11.81
CA ASP A 377 2.91 25.19 13.07
C ASP A 377 3.27 23.96 13.89
N VAL A 378 3.93 22.98 13.30
CA VAL A 378 4.36 21.76 14.03
C VAL A 378 5.34 22.13 15.14
N LYS A 379 6.25 23.06 14.93
CA LYS A 379 7.24 23.49 15.94
C LYS A 379 6.59 24.20 17.14
N PRO A 380 5.73 25.23 16.96
CA PRO A 380 5.01 25.85 18.09
C PRO A 380 4.13 24.86 18.84
N LEU A 381 3.37 24.02 18.14
CA LEU A 381 2.49 23.02 18.76
C LEU A 381 3.27 22.10 19.73
N VAL A 382 4.41 21.57 19.25
CA VAL A 382 5.22 20.68 20.09
C VAL A 382 5.85 21.44 21.26
N ALA A 383 6.31 22.68 21.04
CA ALA A 383 6.88 23.50 22.10
C ALA A 383 5.85 23.88 23.20
N ASP A 384 4.62 24.14 22.83
CA ASP A 384 3.56 24.47 23.79
C ASP A 384 3.12 23.26 24.61
N ILE A 385 2.99 22.08 23.97
CA ILE A 385 2.74 20.81 24.66
C ILE A 385 3.88 20.51 25.64
N ALA A 386 5.12 20.75 25.24
CA ALA A 386 6.30 20.59 26.08
C ALA A 386 6.24 21.44 27.35
N LYS A 387 5.82 22.70 27.25
CA LYS A 387 5.68 23.60 28.41
C LYS A 387 4.60 23.15 29.38
N VAL A 388 3.46 22.65 28.88
CA VAL A 388 2.33 22.18 29.69
C VAL A 388 2.72 21.01 30.59
N PHE A 389 3.65 20.16 30.15
CA PHE A 389 4.04 18.92 30.85
C PHE A 389 5.46 18.95 31.43
N ALA A 390 6.11 20.12 31.51
CA ALA A 390 7.53 20.28 31.91
C ALA A 390 7.85 19.68 33.29
N ASP A 391 6.90 19.64 34.20
CA ASP A 391 7.11 19.16 35.56
C ASP A 391 6.78 17.68 35.79
N ASN A 392 6.32 16.96 34.71
CA ASN A 392 5.88 15.57 34.83
C ASN A 392 6.46 14.71 33.69
N ARG A 393 7.63 14.08 33.95
CA ARG A 393 8.32 13.20 32.97
C ARG A 393 7.42 12.15 32.31
N PRO A 394 6.62 11.35 33.08
CA PRO A 394 5.74 10.37 32.47
C PRO A 394 4.73 10.97 31.49
N MET A 395 4.12 12.09 31.88
CA MET A 395 3.13 12.77 31.06
C MET A 395 3.77 13.45 29.85
N ALA A 396 4.96 14.04 30.00
CA ALA A 396 5.72 14.61 28.90
C ALA A 396 6.10 13.56 27.85
N ALA A 397 6.59 12.40 28.29
CA ALA A 397 6.91 11.29 27.39
C ALA A 397 5.65 10.81 26.63
N PHE A 398 4.53 10.65 27.33
CA PHE A 398 3.27 10.25 26.70
C PHE A 398 2.79 11.30 25.69
N ALA A 399 2.85 12.58 26.03
CA ALA A 399 2.47 13.68 25.15
C ALA A 399 3.36 13.74 23.91
N MET A 400 4.69 13.60 24.05
CA MET A 400 5.62 13.54 22.91
C MET A 400 5.29 12.38 21.97
N LEU A 401 5.00 11.20 22.50
CA LEU A 401 4.62 10.04 21.69
C LEU A 401 3.27 10.25 20.98
N LEU A 402 2.29 10.84 21.69
CA LEU A 402 0.97 11.13 21.12
C LEU A 402 1.05 12.18 20.00
N VAL A 403 1.84 13.23 20.21
CA VAL A 403 2.09 14.24 19.16
C VAL A 403 2.84 13.64 18.00
N GLY A 404 3.87 12.82 18.26
CA GLY A 404 4.57 12.07 17.22
C GLY A 404 3.61 11.22 16.38
N LEU A 405 2.69 10.50 17.03
CA LEU A 405 1.64 9.74 16.37
C LEU A 405 0.78 10.64 15.44
N ILE A 406 0.28 11.76 15.95
CA ILE A 406 -0.58 12.67 15.18
C ILE A 406 0.18 13.27 13.98
N VAL A 407 1.41 13.72 14.20
CA VAL A 407 2.26 14.33 13.16
C VAL A 407 2.61 13.29 12.09
N THR A 408 3.08 12.10 12.49
CA THR A 408 3.46 11.05 11.54
C THR A 408 2.25 10.51 10.77
N MET A 409 1.10 10.35 11.42
CA MET A 409 -0.15 9.99 10.72
C MET A 409 -0.58 11.06 9.71
N GLY A 410 -0.33 12.33 10.01
CA GLY A 410 -0.62 13.44 9.12
C GLY A 410 0.31 13.47 7.91
N ILE A 411 1.61 13.38 8.14
CA ILE A 411 2.65 13.42 7.11
C ILE A 411 2.72 12.11 6.31
N GLY A 412 2.38 10.96 6.93
CA GLY A 412 2.42 9.64 6.32
C GLY A 412 3.82 9.07 6.13
N SER A 413 4.86 9.69 6.72
CA SER A 413 6.25 9.26 6.55
C SER A 413 7.06 9.50 7.83
N SER A 414 7.65 8.43 8.35
CA SER A 414 8.59 8.47 9.48
C SER A 414 9.84 9.30 9.16
N PHE A 415 10.31 9.24 7.92
CA PHE A 415 11.52 9.91 7.46
C PHE A 415 11.40 11.45 7.47
N SER A 416 10.25 11.95 7.04
CA SER A 416 9.96 13.39 7.04
C SER A 416 9.63 13.91 8.43
N THR A 417 9.03 13.10 9.30
CA THR A 417 8.64 13.48 10.64
C THR A 417 9.84 13.63 11.59
N LEU A 418 10.80 12.70 11.53
CA LEU A 418 11.93 12.65 12.47
C LEU A 418 12.75 13.95 12.52
N PRO A 419 13.18 14.57 11.40
CA PRO A 419 13.91 15.83 11.46
C PRO A 419 13.15 16.94 12.18
N ILE A 420 11.82 16.98 12.01
CA ILE A 420 10.96 18.01 12.58
C ILE A 420 10.85 17.83 14.10
N ILE A 421 10.46 16.64 14.55
CA ILE A 421 10.24 16.38 15.99
C ILE A 421 11.55 16.36 16.77
N THR A 422 12.64 15.88 16.20
CA THR A 422 13.94 15.75 16.89
C THR A 422 14.48 17.09 17.33
N ALA A 423 14.35 18.13 16.52
CA ALA A 423 14.81 19.48 16.84
C ALA A 423 14.20 20.03 18.14
N ILE A 424 13.02 19.53 18.51
CA ILE A 424 12.28 19.98 19.69
C ILE A 424 12.37 18.97 20.82
N TYR A 425 12.25 17.67 20.51
CA TYR A 425 12.24 16.62 21.53
C TYR A 425 13.61 16.44 22.20
N VAL A 426 14.72 16.66 21.49
CA VAL A 426 16.06 16.53 22.10
C VAL A 426 16.25 17.55 23.23
N PRO A 427 16.11 18.88 23.01
CA PRO A 427 16.22 19.85 24.09
C PRO A 427 15.25 19.58 25.26
N LEU A 428 14.02 19.16 24.92
CA LEU A 428 13.01 18.84 25.92
C LEU A 428 13.38 17.61 26.76
N CYS A 429 13.81 16.52 26.14
CA CYS A 429 14.26 15.32 26.83
C CYS A 429 15.45 15.63 27.76
N VAL A 430 16.40 16.44 27.28
CA VAL A 430 17.54 16.87 28.09
C VAL A 430 17.08 17.70 29.30
N SER A 431 16.17 18.65 29.11
CA SER A 431 15.66 19.50 30.23
C SER A 431 14.86 18.69 31.24
N LEU A 432 14.17 17.63 30.84
CA LEU A 432 13.43 16.71 31.69
C LEU A 432 14.30 15.62 32.33
N GLY A 433 15.60 15.58 32.02
CA GLY A 433 16.55 14.62 32.56
C GLY A 433 16.35 13.18 32.08
N PHE A 434 15.86 12.98 30.83
CA PHE A 434 15.84 11.68 30.18
C PHE A 434 17.26 11.25 29.82
N SER A 435 17.54 9.96 29.94
CA SER A 435 18.79 9.39 29.47
C SER A 435 18.92 9.50 27.93
N PRO A 436 20.13 9.45 27.37
CA PRO A 436 20.29 9.39 25.92
C PRO A 436 19.56 8.20 25.29
N LEU A 437 19.52 7.06 25.99
CA LEU A 437 18.84 5.85 25.51
C LEU A 437 17.31 6.05 25.49
N ALA A 438 16.74 6.61 26.57
CA ALA A 438 15.32 6.96 26.64
C ALA A 438 14.94 8.00 25.57
N THR A 439 15.79 9.02 25.37
CA THR A 439 15.58 10.04 24.33
C THR A 439 15.52 9.43 22.93
N VAL A 440 16.47 8.56 22.60
CA VAL A 440 16.46 7.83 21.32
C VAL A 440 15.21 6.97 21.18
N SER A 441 14.79 6.30 22.26
CA SER A 441 13.58 5.47 22.26
C SER A 441 12.32 6.32 22.05
N ILE A 442 12.16 7.45 22.75
CA ILE A 442 11.02 8.36 22.57
C ILE A 442 10.94 8.87 21.13
N ILE A 443 12.04 9.40 20.61
CA ILE A 443 12.08 10.00 19.27
C ILE A 443 11.89 8.94 18.18
N GLY A 444 12.59 7.80 18.29
CA GLY A 444 12.47 6.71 17.34
C GLY A 444 11.07 6.10 17.32
N THR A 445 10.46 5.94 18.50
CA THR A 445 9.07 5.47 18.61
C THR A 445 8.09 6.50 18.06
N ALA A 446 8.23 7.79 18.39
CA ALA A 446 7.39 8.86 17.89
C ALA A 446 7.43 8.95 16.34
N GLY A 447 8.61 8.74 15.73
CA GLY A 447 8.76 8.68 14.29
C GLY A 447 8.14 7.43 13.65
N ALA A 448 8.16 6.28 14.32
CA ALA A 448 7.56 5.04 13.82
C ALA A 448 6.04 4.97 14.06
N LEU A 449 5.54 5.64 15.12
CA LEU A 449 4.12 5.78 15.38
C LEU A 449 3.43 6.50 14.21
N GLY A 450 2.29 5.98 13.80
CA GLY A 450 1.53 6.51 12.67
C GLY A 450 1.89 5.87 11.34
N ASP A 451 3.11 5.38 11.14
CA ASP A 451 3.48 4.71 9.89
C ASP A 451 2.70 3.40 9.70
N ALA A 452 2.60 2.60 10.76
CA ALA A 452 1.86 1.33 10.74
C ALA A 452 0.33 1.45 10.68
N GLY A 453 -0.24 2.65 10.66
CA GLY A 453 -1.71 2.82 10.69
C GLY A 453 -2.17 4.15 10.08
N SER A 454 -1.34 4.83 9.30
CA SER A 454 -1.76 6.02 8.54
C SER A 454 -2.42 5.61 7.22
N PRO A 455 -3.53 6.25 6.81
CA PRO A 455 -4.12 6.03 5.50
C PRO A 455 -3.25 6.56 4.34
N ALA A 456 -2.18 7.27 4.62
CA ALA A 456 -1.25 7.83 3.63
C ALA A 456 0.13 7.19 3.68
N SER A 457 0.35 6.18 4.53
CA SER A 457 1.66 5.51 4.65
C SER A 457 1.82 4.40 3.63
N ASP A 458 3.04 4.26 3.11
CA ASP A 458 3.45 3.16 2.25
C ASP A 458 3.23 1.79 2.90
N SER A 459 3.41 1.72 4.22
CA SER A 459 3.26 0.49 5.01
C SER A 459 1.81 0.01 5.13
N THR A 460 0.84 0.83 4.76
CA THR A 460 -0.59 0.47 4.68
C THR A 460 -1.10 0.44 3.24
N LEU A 461 -0.62 1.35 2.39
CA LEU A 461 -1.00 1.42 0.98
C LEU A 461 -0.47 0.22 0.18
N GLY A 462 0.78 -0.19 0.43
CA GLY A 462 1.36 -1.37 -0.20
C GLY A 462 0.56 -2.64 0.06
N PRO A 463 0.30 -3.05 1.32
CA PRO A 463 -0.60 -4.15 1.65
C PRO A 463 -1.97 -4.05 0.98
N THR A 464 -2.60 -2.87 1.00
CA THR A 464 -3.88 -2.65 0.34
C THR A 464 -3.79 -2.90 -1.16
N ALA A 465 -2.74 -2.43 -1.82
CA ALA A 465 -2.54 -2.62 -3.26
C ALA A 465 -2.60 -4.09 -3.67
N GLY A 466 -1.87 -4.94 -2.94
CA GLY A 466 -1.86 -6.37 -3.20
C GLY A 466 -3.18 -7.06 -2.84
N LEU A 467 -3.73 -6.75 -1.66
CA LEU A 467 -4.91 -7.42 -1.10
C LEU A 467 -6.22 -7.01 -1.76
N ASN A 468 -6.28 -5.82 -2.36
CA ASN A 468 -7.46 -5.30 -3.06
C ASN A 468 -7.42 -5.51 -4.58
N ALA A 469 -6.53 -6.34 -5.10
CA ALA A 469 -6.42 -6.57 -6.53
C ALA A 469 -7.71 -7.14 -7.17
N ASP A 470 -8.59 -7.75 -6.38
CA ASP A 470 -9.90 -8.26 -6.79
C ASP A 470 -11.08 -7.40 -6.29
N GLY A 471 -10.83 -6.23 -5.70
CA GLY A 471 -11.85 -5.29 -5.24
C GLY A 471 -12.56 -5.67 -3.92
N GLN A 472 -12.05 -6.67 -3.17
CA GLN A 472 -12.70 -7.18 -1.95
C GLN A 472 -12.02 -6.76 -0.63
N HIS A 473 -11.15 -5.73 -0.65
CA HIS A 473 -10.38 -5.31 0.52
C HIS A 473 -10.35 -3.78 0.64
N ASP A 474 -11.08 -3.24 1.60
CA ASP A 474 -11.16 -1.80 1.83
C ASP A 474 -9.90 -1.28 2.53
N HIS A 475 -9.33 -0.18 2.01
CA HIS A 475 -8.09 0.39 2.53
C HIS A 475 -8.20 0.80 4.01
N VAL A 476 -9.25 1.55 4.35
CA VAL A 476 -9.39 2.09 5.71
C VAL A 476 -9.84 1.01 6.68
N ARG A 477 -10.84 0.21 6.31
CA ARG A 477 -11.47 -0.77 7.21
C ARG A 477 -10.68 -2.05 7.38
N ASP A 478 -10.08 -2.52 6.27
CA ASP A 478 -9.42 -3.83 6.27
C ASP A 478 -7.88 -3.73 6.37
N THR A 479 -7.28 -2.53 6.19
CA THR A 479 -5.84 -2.30 6.44
C THR A 479 -5.60 -1.29 7.55
N VAL A 480 -6.01 -0.03 7.39
CA VAL A 480 -5.62 1.06 8.30
C VAL A 480 -6.11 0.84 9.72
N ILE A 481 -7.41 0.55 9.92
CA ILE A 481 -7.97 0.32 11.27
C ILE A 481 -7.34 -0.92 11.92
N PRO A 482 -7.25 -2.09 11.26
CA PRO A 482 -6.56 -3.24 11.81
C PRO A 482 -5.13 -2.98 12.25
N THR A 483 -4.33 -2.37 11.40
CA THR A 483 -2.92 -2.09 11.69
C THR A 483 -2.75 -1.01 12.76
N PHE A 484 -3.59 0.01 12.77
CA PHE A 484 -3.59 1.01 13.84
C PHE A 484 -3.82 0.40 15.22
N LEU A 485 -4.87 -0.43 15.35
CA LEU A 485 -5.22 -1.03 16.64
C LEU A 485 -4.15 -2.01 17.13
N HIS A 486 -3.55 -2.79 16.21
CA HIS A 486 -2.60 -3.83 16.58
C HIS A 486 -1.16 -3.34 16.69
N PHE A 487 -0.83 -2.19 16.10
CA PHE A 487 0.55 -1.69 16.11
C PHE A 487 0.69 -0.32 16.76
N ASN A 488 -0.08 0.69 16.37
CA ASN A 488 0.10 2.03 16.94
C ASN A 488 -0.23 2.08 18.42
N LEU A 489 -1.30 1.40 18.87
CA LEU A 489 -1.65 1.40 20.30
C LEU A 489 -0.62 0.64 21.17
N PRO A 490 -0.21 -0.60 20.83
CA PRO A 490 0.86 -1.27 21.56
C PRO A 490 2.20 -0.55 21.49
N LEU A 491 2.53 0.06 20.35
CA LEU A 491 3.77 0.81 20.17
C LEU A 491 3.79 2.08 21.04
N LEU A 492 2.67 2.80 21.13
CA LEU A 492 2.51 3.95 22.01
C LEU A 492 2.75 3.55 23.47
N ALA A 493 2.10 2.47 23.91
CA ALA A 493 2.26 1.96 25.27
C ALA A 493 3.70 1.49 25.55
N ALA A 494 4.26 0.70 24.63
CA ALA A 494 5.62 0.18 24.76
C ALA A 494 6.68 1.30 24.72
N GLY A 495 6.51 2.29 23.84
CA GLY A 495 7.37 3.47 23.80
C GLY A 495 7.33 4.30 25.08
N TRP A 496 6.14 4.44 25.67
CA TRP A 496 5.98 5.10 26.96
C TRP A 496 6.66 4.32 28.09
N ILE A 497 6.50 3.00 28.15
CA ILE A 497 7.20 2.14 29.09
C ILE A 497 8.72 2.25 28.90
N ALA A 498 9.19 2.21 27.66
CA ALA A 498 10.61 2.34 27.33
C ALA A 498 11.18 3.69 27.80
N ALA A 499 10.44 4.79 27.61
CA ALA A 499 10.83 6.11 28.07
C ALA A 499 11.02 6.19 29.60
N MET A 500 10.29 5.36 30.35
CA MET A 500 10.39 5.33 31.82
C MET A 500 11.42 4.31 32.33
N ALA A 501 11.69 3.24 31.55
CA ALA A 501 12.57 2.14 31.97
C ALA A 501 14.04 2.37 31.60
N LEU A 502 14.29 3.19 30.57
CA LEU A 502 15.63 3.47 30.04
C LEU A 502 16.17 4.81 30.55
#